data_3472bbaf5be9cecb4a7aab9fc3ac15d8
#
_entry.id   3472bbaf5be9cecb4a7aab9fc3ac15d8
#
_cell.length_a   1.000
_cell.length_b   1.000
_cell.length_c   1.000
_cell.angle_alpha   90.00
_cell.angle_beta   90.00
_cell.angle_gamma   90.00
#
_symmetry.space_group_name_H-M   'P 1'
#
loop_
_entity.id
_entity.type
_entity.pdbx_description
1 polymer ?
#
loop_
_entity_poly.entity_id
_entity_poly.type
_entity_poly.pdbx_seq_one_letter_code
_entity_poly.pdbx_strand_id
1 'polypeptide(L)'
;MTQKPIIYCIPGLGLDHRLFEKLSISGVELKYIDYIEPLSDEPIAGYAKRLSEKIEDTTFSILGMSLGGILAVEISRIKKVESLFLISTVKNKSEVPNIFKYMDLLPTKNKIASKLAIDASVAFKPYYDKSDAAGNKLFDAMIRSASVELLAWGIQEIANWKFNEEINCPFYHVHGTADLIFPIKNIDKAETVKGATHYMLYNNTDDISKRIEARIEILASKQ
;
A
#
# COMPACT_ATOMS: atom_id res chain seq x y z
N MET A 1 28.11 -10.92 -13.37
CA MET A 1 26.93 -10.07 -13.58
C MET A 1 26.40 -9.70 -12.20
N THR A 2 26.37 -8.44 -11.85
CA THR A 2 25.76 -7.98 -10.58
C THR A 2 24.28 -8.29 -10.63
N GLN A 3 23.78 -8.98 -9.62
CA GLN A 3 22.34 -9.27 -9.50
C GLN A 3 21.56 -7.94 -9.44
N LYS A 4 20.47 -7.85 -10.20
CA LYS A 4 19.61 -6.65 -10.16
C LYS A 4 19.00 -6.50 -8.77
N PRO A 5 18.89 -5.27 -8.24
CA PRO A 5 18.09 -5.02 -7.05
C PRO A 5 16.66 -5.55 -7.23
N ILE A 6 16.13 -6.18 -6.18
CA ILE A 6 14.79 -6.77 -6.16
C ILE A 6 13.88 -5.89 -5.32
N ILE A 7 12.71 -5.56 -5.84
CA ILE A 7 11.65 -4.86 -5.09
C ILE A 7 10.39 -5.70 -5.09
N TYR A 8 9.94 -6.11 -3.92
CA TYR A 8 8.63 -6.72 -3.73
C TYR A 8 7.56 -5.64 -3.62
N CYS A 9 6.53 -5.73 -4.46
CA CYS A 9 5.44 -4.77 -4.54
C CYS A 9 4.19 -5.32 -3.86
N ILE A 10 3.67 -4.61 -2.85
CA ILE A 10 2.46 -4.97 -2.10
C ILE A 10 1.38 -3.92 -2.39
N PRO A 11 0.23 -4.29 -2.97
CA PRO A 11 -0.82 -3.34 -3.39
C PRO A 11 -1.60 -2.77 -2.20
N GLY A 12 -2.50 -1.82 -2.48
CA GLY A 12 -3.50 -1.33 -1.53
C GLY A 12 -4.61 -2.36 -1.27
N LEU A 13 -5.37 -2.16 -0.19
CA LEU A 13 -6.50 -3.02 0.18
C LEU A 13 -7.49 -3.20 -0.97
N GLY A 14 -7.79 -4.44 -1.31
CA GLY A 14 -8.71 -4.79 -2.40
C GLY A 14 -8.13 -4.63 -3.81
N LEU A 15 -6.84 -4.28 -3.90
CA LEU A 15 -6.11 -4.21 -5.16
C LEU A 15 -5.16 -5.42 -5.27
N ASP A 16 -4.61 -5.67 -6.46
CA ASP A 16 -3.67 -6.74 -6.74
C ASP A 16 -2.49 -6.26 -7.62
N HIS A 17 -1.65 -7.19 -8.08
CA HIS A 17 -0.45 -6.91 -8.88
C HIS A 17 -0.72 -6.06 -10.13
N ARG A 18 -1.93 -6.07 -10.68
CA ARG A 18 -2.31 -5.26 -11.86
C ARG A 18 -2.15 -3.76 -11.60
N LEU A 19 -2.18 -3.33 -10.34
CA LEU A 19 -1.87 -1.94 -9.96
C LEU A 19 -0.49 -1.49 -10.46
N PHE A 20 0.46 -2.42 -10.55
CA PHE A 20 1.87 -2.14 -10.86
C PHE A 20 2.23 -2.38 -12.34
N GLU A 21 1.28 -2.79 -13.20
CA GLU A 21 1.56 -3.15 -14.59
C GLU A 21 2.23 -2.03 -15.40
N LYS A 22 1.97 -0.76 -15.05
CA LYS A 22 2.61 0.39 -15.69
C LYS A 22 3.91 0.82 -15.00
N LEU A 23 4.21 0.28 -13.82
CA LEU A 23 5.41 0.67 -13.07
C LEU A 23 6.65 0.09 -13.73
N SER A 24 7.58 0.95 -14.09
CA SER A 24 8.84 0.56 -14.70
C SER A 24 9.99 1.26 -13.99
N ILE A 25 10.91 0.49 -13.43
CA ILE A 25 12.09 1.00 -12.71
C ILE A 25 13.32 0.39 -13.37
N SER A 26 14.14 1.24 -13.98
CA SER A 26 15.30 0.80 -14.75
C SER A 26 16.30 0.02 -13.88
N GLY A 27 16.76 -1.12 -14.39
CA GLY A 27 17.76 -1.93 -13.70
C GLY A 27 17.26 -2.69 -12.47
N VAL A 28 15.97 -2.67 -12.17
CA VAL A 28 15.34 -3.33 -11.01
C VAL A 28 14.47 -4.49 -11.47
N GLU A 29 14.42 -5.55 -10.67
CA GLU A 29 13.45 -6.64 -10.81
C GLU A 29 12.27 -6.39 -9.86
N LEU A 30 11.05 -6.29 -10.40
CA LEU A 30 9.82 -6.16 -9.63
C LEU A 30 9.19 -7.53 -9.42
N LYS A 31 8.93 -7.88 -8.16
CA LYS A 31 8.18 -9.07 -7.77
C LYS A 31 6.91 -8.65 -7.05
N TYR A 32 5.81 -9.34 -7.27
CA TYR A 32 4.50 -8.94 -6.76
C TYR A 32 4.02 -9.90 -5.68
N ILE A 33 3.46 -9.33 -4.62
CA ILE A 33 2.84 -10.09 -3.53
C ILE A 33 1.37 -9.71 -3.46
N ASP A 34 0.52 -10.58 -4.02
CA ASP A 34 -0.93 -10.46 -3.84
C ASP A 34 -1.33 -10.96 -2.46
N TYR A 35 -2.43 -10.40 -1.95
CA TYR A 35 -3.02 -10.76 -0.67
C TYR A 35 -3.35 -12.26 -0.58
N ILE A 36 -3.34 -12.75 0.64
CA ILE A 36 -3.86 -14.06 1.03
C ILE A 36 -5.12 -13.85 1.88
N GLU A 37 -5.94 -14.87 2.04
CA GLU A 37 -7.10 -14.76 2.91
C GLU A 37 -6.66 -14.59 4.37
N PRO A 38 -7.22 -13.60 5.10
CA PRO A 38 -6.95 -13.45 6.52
C PRO A 38 -7.55 -14.61 7.31
N LEU A 39 -6.89 -14.99 8.39
CA LEU A 39 -7.44 -15.93 9.37
C LEU A 39 -8.43 -15.19 10.31
N SER A 40 -9.28 -15.96 11.01
CA SER A 40 -10.19 -15.36 11.97
C SER A 40 -9.42 -14.60 13.05
N ASP A 41 -9.83 -13.34 13.26
CA ASP A 41 -9.25 -12.43 14.28
C ASP A 41 -7.72 -12.28 14.20
N GLU A 42 -7.16 -12.44 12.99
CA GLU A 42 -5.73 -12.34 12.74
C GLU A 42 -5.27 -10.89 12.83
N PRO A 43 -4.34 -10.54 13.75
CA PRO A 43 -3.79 -9.20 13.80
C PRO A 43 -2.85 -8.93 12.61
N ILE A 44 -2.73 -7.67 12.19
CA ILE A 44 -1.93 -7.26 11.03
C ILE A 44 -0.48 -7.76 11.09
N ALA A 45 0.14 -7.82 12.27
CA ALA A 45 1.50 -8.34 12.44
C ALA A 45 1.58 -9.84 12.12
N GLY A 46 0.56 -10.63 12.51
CA GLY A 46 0.45 -12.06 12.17
C GLY A 46 0.27 -12.27 10.67
N TYR A 47 -0.62 -11.49 10.08
CA TYR A 47 -0.86 -11.49 8.64
C TYR A 47 0.40 -11.11 7.84
N ALA A 48 1.10 -10.03 8.25
CA ALA A 48 2.36 -9.61 7.63
C ALA A 48 3.44 -10.69 7.70
N LYS A 49 3.51 -11.43 8.83
CA LYS A 49 4.41 -12.57 8.97
C LYS A 49 4.10 -13.66 7.94
N ARG A 50 2.85 -14.11 7.82
CA ARG A 50 2.46 -15.11 6.81
C ARG A 50 2.66 -14.61 5.38
N LEU A 51 2.32 -13.35 5.11
CA LEU A 51 2.51 -12.76 3.80
C LEU A 51 4.00 -12.72 3.42
N SER A 52 4.87 -12.44 4.39
CA SER A 52 6.32 -12.39 4.20
C SER A 52 6.96 -13.74 3.85
N GLU A 53 6.26 -14.86 4.03
CA GLU A 53 6.73 -16.19 3.62
C GLU A 53 6.82 -16.32 2.09
N LYS A 54 6.11 -15.45 1.34
CA LYS A 54 6.24 -15.34 -0.13
C LYS A 54 7.54 -14.65 -0.59
N ILE A 55 8.30 -14.06 0.33
CA ILE A 55 9.57 -13.39 0.04
C ILE A 55 10.68 -14.43 0.17
N GLU A 56 11.20 -14.86 -0.96
CA GLU A 56 12.24 -15.91 -1.06
C GLU A 56 13.66 -15.33 -1.09
N ASP A 57 13.79 -14.06 -1.52
CA ASP A 57 15.10 -13.42 -1.65
C ASP A 57 15.63 -12.96 -0.29
N THR A 58 16.96 -13.06 -0.11
CA THR A 58 17.65 -12.62 1.11
C THR A 58 17.99 -11.14 1.11
N THR A 59 18.10 -10.54 -0.08
CA THR A 59 18.42 -9.12 -0.27
C THR A 59 17.33 -8.50 -1.15
N PHE A 60 16.51 -7.65 -0.57
CA PHE A 60 15.34 -7.07 -1.25
C PHE A 60 14.88 -5.76 -0.58
N SER A 61 14.16 -4.97 -1.34
CA SER A 61 13.38 -3.83 -0.86
C SER A 61 11.89 -4.12 -0.98
N ILE A 62 11.05 -3.31 -0.34
CA ILE A 62 9.59 -3.42 -0.47
C ILE A 62 9.01 -2.08 -0.92
N LEU A 63 8.15 -2.12 -1.93
CA LEU A 63 7.27 -1.03 -2.31
C LEU A 63 5.86 -1.37 -1.85
N GLY A 64 5.31 -0.56 -0.96
CA GLY A 64 3.95 -0.75 -0.45
C GLY A 64 3.08 0.47 -0.68
N MET A 65 1.87 0.26 -1.22
CA MET A 65 0.85 1.29 -1.34
C MET A 65 -0.26 1.09 -0.32
N SER A 66 -0.69 2.16 0.35
CA SER A 66 -1.84 2.13 1.27
C SER A 66 -1.67 1.04 2.35
N LEU A 67 -2.61 0.08 2.49
CA LEU A 67 -2.43 -1.07 3.38
C LEU A 67 -1.15 -1.86 3.09
N GLY A 68 -0.75 -1.97 1.81
CA GLY A 68 0.52 -2.60 1.43
C GLY A 68 1.74 -1.90 2.04
N GLY A 69 1.67 -0.57 2.23
CA GLY A 69 2.70 0.19 2.94
C GLY A 69 2.76 -0.12 4.44
N ILE A 70 1.60 -0.26 5.08
CA ILE A 70 1.50 -0.70 6.48
C ILE A 70 2.09 -2.11 6.64
N LEU A 71 1.74 -3.03 5.73
CA LEU A 71 2.31 -4.39 5.72
C LEU A 71 3.82 -4.38 5.46
N ALA A 72 4.32 -3.49 4.59
CA ALA A 72 5.76 -3.33 4.37
C ALA A 72 6.48 -2.90 5.65
N VAL A 73 5.91 -1.98 6.44
CA VAL A 73 6.43 -1.59 7.76
C VAL A 73 6.44 -2.79 8.71
N GLU A 74 5.35 -3.55 8.81
CA GLU A 74 5.29 -4.75 9.67
C GLU A 74 6.29 -5.83 9.24
N ILE A 75 6.46 -6.05 7.93
CA ILE A 75 7.45 -7.01 7.41
C ILE A 75 8.87 -6.56 7.75
N SER A 76 9.18 -5.27 7.69
CA SER A 76 10.51 -4.75 8.03
C SER A 76 10.92 -4.95 9.50
N ARG A 77 9.95 -5.25 10.38
CA ARG A 77 10.22 -5.59 11.79
C ARG A 77 10.68 -7.03 11.98
N ILE A 78 10.41 -7.90 11.02
CA ILE A 78 10.66 -9.35 11.12
C ILE A 78 11.63 -9.88 10.08
N LYS A 79 11.85 -9.14 8.99
CA LYS A 79 12.83 -9.45 7.94
C LYS A 79 13.79 -8.27 7.77
N LYS A 80 15.04 -8.57 7.42
CA LYS A 80 16.01 -7.54 7.02
C LYS A 80 15.63 -7.03 5.63
N VAL A 81 15.14 -5.79 5.55
CA VAL A 81 14.74 -5.11 4.30
C VAL A 81 15.79 -4.03 4.01
N GLU A 82 16.27 -3.96 2.75
CA GLU A 82 17.25 -2.95 2.34
C GLU A 82 16.66 -1.54 2.37
N SER A 83 15.44 -1.37 1.87
CA SER A 83 14.71 -0.11 1.96
C SER A 83 13.21 -0.29 1.73
N LEU A 84 12.42 0.65 2.25
CA LEU A 84 10.97 0.73 2.00
C LEU A 84 10.66 1.91 1.08
N PHE A 85 9.83 1.66 0.07
CA PHE A 85 9.17 2.68 -0.77
C PHE A 85 7.70 2.73 -0.38
N LEU A 86 7.32 3.75 0.36
CA LEU A 86 5.98 3.92 0.93
C LEU A 86 5.19 4.92 0.08
N ILE A 87 4.11 4.47 -0.54
CA ILE A 87 3.32 5.28 -1.47
C ILE A 87 1.88 5.39 -0.97
N SER A 88 1.36 6.63 -0.83
CA SER A 88 -0.04 6.87 -0.38
C SER A 88 -0.42 6.04 0.86
N THR A 89 0.44 6.02 1.88
CA THR A 89 0.26 5.19 3.08
C THR A 89 0.56 5.97 4.34
N VAL A 90 0.41 5.32 5.48
CA VAL A 90 0.81 5.79 6.80
C VAL A 90 1.95 4.93 7.32
N LYS A 91 2.88 5.51 8.07
CA LYS A 91 4.04 4.79 8.60
C LYS A 91 4.00 4.55 10.12
N ASN A 92 2.99 5.09 10.78
CA ASN A 92 2.71 4.82 12.19
C ASN A 92 1.24 5.13 12.53
N LYS A 93 0.81 4.74 13.72
CA LYS A 93 -0.56 4.92 14.22
C LYS A 93 -1.03 6.37 14.26
N SER A 94 -0.13 7.32 14.53
CA SER A 94 -0.51 8.74 14.67
C SER A 94 -0.95 9.36 13.35
N GLU A 95 -0.53 8.78 12.23
CA GLU A 95 -0.90 9.22 10.87
C GLU A 95 -2.26 8.66 10.41
N VAL A 96 -2.77 7.59 11.06
CA VAL A 96 -4.05 6.96 10.68
C VAL A 96 -5.21 7.92 10.99
N PRO A 97 -6.03 8.30 9.99
CA PRO A 97 -7.15 9.19 10.19
C PRO A 97 -8.19 8.61 11.14
N ASN A 98 -8.76 9.46 11.99
CA ASN A 98 -9.77 9.03 12.96
C ASN A 98 -11.03 8.42 12.32
N ILE A 99 -11.30 8.71 11.04
CA ILE A 99 -12.45 8.14 10.33
C ILE A 99 -12.41 6.60 10.32
N PHE A 100 -11.21 5.99 10.28
CA PHE A 100 -11.07 4.54 10.32
C PHE A 100 -11.63 3.93 11.60
N LYS A 101 -11.54 4.63 12.75
CA LYS A 101 -12.15 4.17 14.01
C LYS A 101 -13.67 4.09 13.94
N TYR A 102 -14.32 4.95 13.14
CA TYR A 102 -15.76 4.89 12.92
C TYR A 102 -16.12 3.82 11.91
N MET A 103 -15.24 3.53 10.94
CA MET A 103 -15.46 2.45 9.98
C MET A 103 -15.37 1.07 10.64
N ASP A 104 -14.59 0.91 11.71
CA ASP A 104 -14.53 -0.31 12.51
C ASP A 104 -15.87 -0.66 13.21
N LEU A 105 -16.72 0.35 13.41
CA LEU A 105 -18.07 0.15 13.96
C LEU A 105 -19.09 -0.35 12.91
N LEU A 106 -18.73 -0.38 11.64
CA LEU A 106 -19.62 -0.88 10.60
C LEU A 106 -19.73 -2.41 10.71
N PRO A 107 -20.92 -2.99 10.42
CA PRO A 107 -21.14 -4.44 10.51
C PRO A 107 -20.45 -5.17 9.33
N THR A 108 -19.12 -5.13 9.30
CA THR A 108 -18.29 -5.70 8.22
C THR A 108 -18.39 -7.22 8.12
N LYS A 109 -18.86 -7.91 9.18
CA LYS A 109 -19.15 -9.36 9.18
C LYS A 109 -20.42 -9.72 8.39
N ASN A 110 -21.23 -8.74 7.98
CA ASN A 110 -22.42 -8.96 7.17
C ASN A 110 -22.09 -8.87 5.68
N LYS A 111 -22.13 -9.98 4.94
CA LYS A 111 -21.82 -10.07 3.51
C LYS A 111 -22.62 -9.08 2.64
N ILE A 112 -23.88 -8.80 2.99
CA ILE A 112 -24.72 -7.85 2.27
C ILE A 112 -24.22 -6.42 2.49
N ALA A 113 -23.93 -6.05 3.74
CA ALA A 113 -23.41 -4.73 4.08
C ALA A 113 -22.04 -4.50 3.43
N SER A 114 -21.19 -5.52 3.41
CA SER A 114 -19.86 -5.44 2.77
C SER A 114 -19.95 -5.30 1.26
N LYS A 115 -20.87 -6.02 0.61
CA LYS A 115 -21.12 -5.84 -0.82
C LYS A 115 -21.61 -4.44 -1.15
N LEU A 116 -22.53 -3.89 -0.36
CA LEU A 116 -22.98 -2.51 -0.50
C LEU A 116 -21.84 -1.51 -0.30
N ALA A 117 -20.94 -1.75 0.64
CA ALA A 117 -19.76 -0.91 0.85
C ALA A 117 -18.79 -0.94 -0.35
N ILE A 118 -18.59 -2.11 -0.96
CA ILE A 118 -17.81 -2.26 -2.20
C ILE A 118 -18.46 -1.47 -3.32
N ASP A 119 -19.75 -1.67 -3.57
CA ASP A 119 -20.49 -0.96 -4.62
C ASP A 119 -20.45 0.56 -4.39
N ALA A 120 -20.58 1.00 -3.14
CA ALA A 120 -20.45 2.40 -2.78
C ALA A 120 -19.01 2.91 -3.04
N SER A 121 -17.96 2.17 -2.66
CA SER A 121 -16.58 2.60 -2.88
C SER A 121 -16.26 2.80 -4.36
N VAL A 122 -16.76 1.91 -5.22
CA VAL A 122 -16.63 2.02 -6.67
C VAL A 122 -17.43 3.22 -7.20
N ALA A 123 -18.68 3.37 -6.78
CA ALA A 123 -19.56 4.46 -7.22
C ALA A 123 -19.03 5.84 -6.80
N PHE A 124 -18.45 5.94 -5.61
CA PHE A 124 -17.91 7.20 -5.09
C PHE A 124 -16.45 7.46 -5.47
N LYS A 125 -15.73 6.48 -6.07
CA LYS A 125 -14.33 6.67 -6.50
C LYS A 125 -14.10 7.96 -7.29
N PRO A 126 -14.91 8.34 -8.29
CA PRO A 126 -14.67 9.55 -9.06
C PRO A 126 -14.70 10.86 -8.25
N TYR A 127 -15.24 10.85 -7.03
CA TYR A 127 -15.28 12.01 -6.15
C TYR A 127 -14.00 12.19 -5.33
N TYR A 128 -13.29 11.11 -5.01
CA TYR A 128 -12.05 11.17 -4.22
C TYR A 128 -10.80 10.80 -5.02
N ASP A 129 -10.97 10.30 -6.25
CA ASP A 129 -9.86 9.96 -7.14
C ASP A 129 -10.22 10.20 -8.60
N LYS A 130 -9.29 10.83 -9.33
CA LYS A 130 -9.49 11.22 -10.74
C LYS A 130 -8.63 10.35 -11.65
N SER A 131 -9.07 9.13 -11.88
CA SER A 131 -8.46 8.24 -12.87
C SER A 131 -9.15 8.40 -14.24
N ASP A 132 -8.44 8.01 -15.30
CA ASP A 132 -9.03 7.83 -16.62
C ASP A 132 -10.02 6.63 -16.64
N ALA A 133 -10.70 6.43 -17.77
CA ALA A 133 -11.68 5.34 -17.91
C ALA A 133 -11.03 3.95 -17.74
N ALA A 134 -9.78 3.78 -18.18
CA ALA A 134 -9.04 2.53 -18.04
C ALA A 134 -8.69 2.27 -16.56
N GLY A 135 -8.21 3.29 -15.84
CA GLY A 135 -7.91 3.20 -14.40
C GLY A 135 -9.16 2.93 -13.55
N ASN A 136 -10.29 3.55 -13.90
CA ASN A 136 -11.55 3.27 -13.21
C ASN A 136 -12.00 1.82 -13.43
N LYS A 137 -11.92 1.33 -14.67
CA LYS A 137 -12.25 -0.07 -15.01
C LYS A 137 -11.32 -1.07 -14.31
N LEU A 138 -10.02 -0.77 -14.26
CA LEU A 138 -9.05 -1.60 -13.57
C LEU A 138 -9.32 -1.64 -12.07
N PHE A 139 -9.56 -0.49 -11.44
CA PHE A 139 -9.92 -0.40 -10.02
C PHE A 139 -11.16 -1.23 -9.71
N ASP A 140 -12.24 -1.07 -10.51
CA ASP A 140 -13.48 -1.84 -10.35
C ASP A 140 -13.22 -3.35 -10.45
N ALA A 141 -12.45 -3.77 -11.43
CA ALA A 141 -12.10 -5.18 -11.62
C ALA A 141 -11.31 -5.76 -10.44
N MET A 142 -10.34 -5.00 -9.87
CA MET A 142 -9.55 -5.43 -8.73
C MET A 142 -10.39 -5.51 -7.46
N ILE A 143 -11.10 -4.45 -7.11
CA ILE A 143 -11.89 -4.39 -5.86
C ILE A 143 -13.00 -5.43 -5.82
N ARG A 144 -13.62 -5.76 -6.98
CA ARG A 144 -14.64 -6.81 -7.08
C ARG A 144 -14.08 -8.22 -7.06
N SER A 145 -12.79 -8.39 -7.35
CA SER A 145 -12.12 -9.69 -7.23
C SER A 145 -11.63 -9.99 -5.81
N ALA A 146 -11.52 -8.97 -4.95
CA ALA A 146 -11.13 -9.14 -3.56
C ALA A 146 -12.25 -9.80 -2.75
N SER A 147 -11.87 -10.64 -1.79
CA SER A 147 -12.85 -11.21 -0.86
C SER A 147 -13.42 -10.15 0.08
N VAL A 148 -14.66 -10.33 0.47
CA VAL A 148 -15.33 -9.48 1.47
C VAL A 148 -14.61 -9.56 2.81
N GLU A 149 -14.13 -10.75 3.14
CA GLU A 149 -13.39 -11.05 4.36
C GLU A 149 -12.08 -10.26 4.42
N LEU A 150 -11.32 -10.20 3.33
CA LEU A 150 -10.10 -9.40 3.22
C LEU A 150 -10.37 -7.91 3.37
N LEU A 151 -11.41 -7.40 2.71
CA LEU A 151 -11.76 -5.97 2.77
C LEU A 151 -12.18 -5.55 4.17
N ALA A 152 -13.03 -6.36 4.82
CA ALA A 152 -13.48 -6.13 6.19
C ALA A 152 -12.31 -6.16 7.18
N TRP A 153 -11.48 -7.21 7.10
CA TRP A 153 -10.29 -7.36 7.90
C TRP A 153 -9.33 -6.18 7.73
N GLY A 154 -9.04 -5.79 6.49
CA GLY A 154 -8.08 -4.73 6.23
C GLY A 154 -8.51 -3.36 6.78
N ILE A 155 -9.81 -3.00 6.69
CA ILE A 155 -10.36 -1.78 7.30
C ILE A 155 -10.18 -1.82 8.81
N GLN A 156 -10.53 -2.95 9.44
CA GLN A 156 -10.42 -3.14 10.88
C GLN A 156 -8.96 -3.05 11.34
N GLU A 157 -8.04 -3.69 10.63
CA GLU A 157 -6.63 -3.70 10.99
C GLU A 157 -5.95 -2.34 10.78
N ILE A 158 -6.33 -1.56 9.76
CA ILE A 158 -5.88 -0.15 9.64
C ILE A 158 -6.35 0.66 10.85
N ALA A 159 -7.62 0.53 11.25
CA ALA A 159 -8.18 1.25 12.39
C ALA A 159 -7.48 0.92 13.71
N ASN A 160 -7.14 -0.35 13.88
CA ASN A 160 -6.58 -0.91 15.12
C ASN A 160 -5.05 -1.01 15.13
N TRP A 161 -4.39 -0.59 14.05
CA TRP A 161 -2.93 -0.64 13.95
C TRP A 161 -2.24 0.15 15.06
N LYS A 162 -1.26 -0.48 15.73
CA LYS A 162 -0.67 0.06 16.97
C LYS A 162 0.79 0.48 16.83
N PHE A 163 1.39 0.29 15.65
CA PHE A 163 2.79 0.64 15.45
C PHE A 163 3.04 2.13 15.68
N ASN A 164 3.98 2.44 16.57
CA ASN A 164 4.37 3.81 16.92
C ASN A 164 5.88 3.91 17.21
N GLU A 165 6.64 2.96 16.69
CA GLU A 165 8.10 2.90 16.79
C GLU A 165 8.74 3.58 15.58
N GLU A 166 10.06 3.71 15.57
CA GLU A 166 10.80 4.12 14.39
C GLU A 166 10.99 2.95 13.43
N ILE A 167 10.96 3.23 12.13
CA ILE A 167 11.26 2.25 11.09
C ILE A 167 12.77 2.04 11.07
N ASN A 168 13.23 0.80 11.30
CA ASN A 168 14.64 0.45 11.49
C ASN A 168 15.44 0.22 10.19
N CYS A 169 14.90 0.62 9.04
CA CYS A 169 15.57 0.55 7.75
C CYS A 169 15.40 1.87 6.97
N PRO A 170 16.25 2.15 5.98
CA PRO A 170 16.03 3.29 5.09
C PRO A 170 14.62 3.23 4.46
N PHE A 171 13.94 4.34 4.42
CA PHE A 171 12.66 4.43 3.74
C PHE A 171 12.53 5.72 2.92
N TYR A 172 11.68 5.66 1.91
CA TYR A 172 11.29 6.77 1.07
C TYR A 172 9.77 6.83 1.02
N HIS A 173 9.19 7.92 1.52
CA HIS A 173 7.75 8.10 1.61
C HIS A 173 7.29 9.16 0.62
N VAL A 174 6.41 8.80 -0.31
CA VAL A 174 5.81 9.70 -1.30
C VAL A 174 4.31 9.75 -1.11
N HIS A 175 3.75 10.94 -1.08
CA HIS A 175 2.35 11.15 -0.75
C HIS A 175 1.68 12.21 -1.63
N GLY A 176 0.41 11.97 -2.00
CA GLY A 176 -0.38 12.90 -2.79
C GLY A 176 -0.98 14.02 -1.94
N THR A 177 -0.88 15.29 -2.39
CA THR A 177 -1.46 16.41 -1.63
C THR A 177 -2.99 16.46 -1.66
N ALA A 178 -3.62 15.72 -2.56
CA ALA A 178 -5.07 15.57 -2.68
C ALA A 178 -5.59 14.19 -2.24
N ASP A 179 -4.77 13.43 -1.48
CA ASP A 179 -5.20 12.16 -0.89
C ASP A 179 -6.26 12.41 0.19
N LEU A 180 -7.48 11.87 -0.04
CA LEU A 180 -8.61 11.98 0.88
C LEU A 180 -8.76 10.74 1.78
N ILE A 181 -8.07 9.65 1.47
CA ILE A 181 -8.07 8.43 2.31
C ILE A 181 -7.08 8.60 3.47
N PHE A 182 -5.84 9.00 3.16
CA PHE A 182 -4.84 9.40 4.14
C PHE A 182 -4.45 10.85 3.90
N PRO A 183 -5.20 11.83 4.46
CA PRO A 183 -4.97 13.24 4.19
C PRO A 183 -3.56 13.68 4.56
N ILE A 184 -2.89 14.41 3.65
CA ILE A 184 -1.49 14.86 3.81
C ILE A 184 -1.22 15.59 5.13
N LYS A 185 -2.21 16.26 5.70
CA LYS A 185 -2.09 16.93 7.00
C LYS A 185 -1.77 16.01 8.18
N ASN A 186 -2.04 14.69 8.02
CA ASN A 186 -1.75 13.68 9.03
C ASN A 186 -0.37 13.02 8.82
N ILE A 187 0.25 13.25 7.66
CA ILE A 187 1.48 12.58 7.25
C ILE A 187 2.68 13.42 7.62
N ASP A 188 3.59 12.85 8.39
CA ASP A 188 4.86 13.50 8.73
C ASP A 188 5.95 13.15 7.70
N LYS A 189 6.69 14.18 7.24
CA LYS A 189 7.92 14.05 6.44
C LYS A 189 7.82 13.13 5.21
N ALA A 190 6.77 13.30 4.41
CA ALA A 190 6.69 12.67 3.09
C ALA A 190 7.12 13.65 1.99
N GLU A 191 7.73 13.13 0.94
CA GLU A 191 7.84 13.87 -0.33
C GLU A 191 6.47 13.94 -1.00
N THR A 192 6.09 15.12 -1.46
CA THR A 192 4.72 15.32 -1.95
C THR A 192 4.63 15.36 -3.47
N VAL A 193 3.54 14.82 -4.01
CA VAL A 193 3.12 15.00 -5.41
C VAL A 193 1.89 15.90 -5.42
N LYS A 194 2.06 17.11 -5.97
CA LYS A 194 1.00 18.13 -5.97
C LYS A 194 -0.22 17.66 -6.77
N GLY A 195 -1.39 17.70 -6.13
CA GLY A 195 -2.67 17.33 -6.74
C GLY A 195 -2.89 15.84 -6.92
N ALA A 196 -1.90 15.00 -6.60
CA ALA A 196 -2.07 13.55 -6.66
C ALA A 196 -3.02 13.05 -5.57
N THR A 197 -3.84 12.07 -5.93
CA THR A 197 -4.84 11.42 -5.07
C THR A 197 -4.30 10.13 -4.47
N HIS A 198 -5.13 9.39 -3.74
CA HIS A 198 -4.74 8.12 -3.13
C HIS A 198 -4.24 7.08 -4.15
N TYR A 199 -4.85 7.02 -5.34
CA TYR A 199 -4.51 6.07 -6.40
C TYR A 199 -3.34 6.55 -7.30
N MET A 200 -2.44 7.39 -6.74
CA MET A 200 -1.38 8.03 -7.52
C MET A 200 -0.36 7.05 -8.10
N LEU A 201 -0.20 5.86 -7.52
CA LEU A 201 0.69 4.85 -8.10
C LEU A 201 0.26 4.44 -9.51
N TYR A 202 -1.03 4.45 -9.81
CA TYR A 202 -1.58 4.26 -11.15
C TYR A 202 -1.61 5.57 -11.95
N ASN A 203 -2.13 6.65 -11.36
CA ASN A 203 -2.38 7.90 -12.07
C ASN A 203 -1.10 8.69 -12.38
N ASN A 204 -0.05 8.53 -11.58
CA ASN A 204 1.21 9.26 -11.67
C ASN A 204 2.40 8.30 -11.80
N THR A 205 2.21 7.12 -12.43
CA THR A 205 3.19 6.03 -12.46
C THR A 205 4.57 6.48 -12.94
N ASP A 206 4.64 7.27 -14.01
CA ASP A 206 5.92 7.74 -14.58
C ASP A 206 6.70 8.62 -13.60
N ASP A 207 6.01 9.52 -12.87
CA ASP A 207 6.63 10.37 -11.84
C ASP A 207 7.12 9.51 -10.66
N ILE A 208 6.31 8.57 -10.22
CA ILE A 208 6.67 7.64 -9.13
C ILE A 208 7.86 6.75 -9.52
N SER A 209 7.88 6.21 -10.75
CA SER A 209 8.99 5.41 -11.27
C SER A 209 10.31 6.19 -11.19
N LYS A 210 10.33 7.41 -11.74
CA LYS A 210 11.52 8.27 -11.73
C LYS A 210 12.00 8.63 -10.33
N ARG A 211 11.10 8.88 -9.40
CA ARG A 211 11.43 9.18 -8.00
C ARG A 211 12.07 7.98 -7.31
N ILE A 212 11.54 6.77 -7.55
CA ILE A 212 12.10 5.55 -6.98
C ILE A 212 13.49 5.28 -7.59
N GLU A 213 13.67 5.44 -8.91
CA GLU A 213 14.95 5.32 -9.59
C GLU A 213 16.00 6.24 -8.97
N ALA A 214 15.69 7.53 -8.87
CA ALA A 214 16.59 8.52 -8.28
C ALA A 214 16.95 8.17 -6.82
N ARG A 215 15.99 7.61 -6.06
CA ARG A 215 16.25 7.19 -4.68
C ARG A 215 17.16 5.97 -4.60
N ILE A 216 17.01 5.01 -5.51
CA ILE A 216 17.87 3.83 -5.59
C ILE A 216 19.31 4.24 -5.91
N GLU A 217 19.51 5.17 -6.87
CA GLU A 217 20.83 5.70 -7.20
C GLU A 217 21.52 6.37 -5.99
N ILE A 218 20.76 7.15 -5.20
CA ILE A 218 21.28 7.77 -3.97
C ILE A 218 21.67 6.71 -2.93
N LEU A 219 20.91 5.64 -2.81
CA LEU A 219 21.21 4.56 -1.86
C LEU A 219 22.45 3.77 -2.30
N ALA A 220 22.58 3.49 -3.60
CA ALA A 220 23.77 2.81 -4.16
C ALA A 220 25.05 3.62 -4.03
N SER A 221 24.99 4.95 -4.11
CA SER A 221 26.16 5.83 -3.98
C SER A 221 26.70 5.97 -2.55
N LYS A 222 25.95 5.46 -1.55
CA LYS A 222 26.31 5.54 -0.13
C LYS A 222 26.89 4.21 0.43
N GLN A 223 26.91 3.17 -0.37
CA GLN A 223 27.52 1.87 -0.07
C GLN A 223 28.94 1.80 -0.61
#